data_cd7dd6ed7200dcb2b528f44409a83771
#
_entry.id   cd7dd6ed7200dcb2b528f44409a83771
#
_cell.length_a   1.000
_cell.length_b   1.000
_cell.length_c   1.000
_cell.angle_alpha   90.00
_cell.angle_beta   90.00
_cell.angle_gamma   90.00
#
_symmetry.space_group_name_H-M   'P 1'
#
loop_
_entity.id
_entity.type
_entity.pdbx_description
1 polymer ?
#
loop_
_entity_poly.entity_id
_entity_poly.type
_entity_poly.pdbx_seq_one_letter_code
_entity_poly.pdbx_strand_id
1 'polypeptide(L)'
;MHDLPDNFVHLNGVVKRDAEARRVREGLHIMDFTIVVGAEEGRRGTYIDCEAYGPIIEVTEGYVEEGELVTVEGHFGFRTWTDPNGVRRSGRVIIVDEIECEEEYVD
;
A
#
# COMPACT_ATOMS: atom_id res chain seq x y z
N MET A 1 -23.78 -2.16 -18.93
CA MET A 1 -23.08 -1.03 -18.31
C MET A 1 -22.43 -1.49 -17.01
N HIS A 2 -21.19 -1.15 -16.83
CA HIS A 2 -20.45 -1.53 -15.64
C HIS A 2 -20.51 -0.42 -14.61
N ASP A 3 -20.96 -0.76 -13.42
CA ASP A 3 -20.97 0.18 -12.31
C ASP A 3 -19.67 0.11 -11.53
N LEU A 4 -18.83 -0.89 -11.82
CA LEU A 4 -17.54 -1.06 -11.17
C LEU A 4 -16.43 -0.51 -12.06
N PRO A 5 -15.44 0.13 -11.48
CA PRO A 5 -14.28 0.57 -12.25
C PRO A 5 -13.51 -0.64 -12.78
N ASP A 6 -12.89 -0.48 -13.93
CA ASP A 6 -12.10 -1.54 -14.56
C ASP A 6 -10.83 -1.86 -13.78
N ASN A 7 -10.44 -0.96 -12.89
CA ASN A 7 -9.21 -1.08 -12.11
C ASN A 7 -9.53 -0.78 -10.66
N PHE A 8 -9.94 -1.80 -9.95
CA PHE A 8 -10.31 -1.69 -8.54
C PHE A 8 -9.73 -2.84 -7.75
N VAL A 9 -9.13 -2.52 -6.62
CA VAL A 9 -8.50 -3.50 -5.75
C VAL A 9 -9.02 -3.33 -4.34
N HIS A 10 -9.31 -4.45 -3.70
CA HIS A 10 -9.69 -4.50 -2.29
C HIS A 10 -8.88 -5.60 -1.63
N LEU A 11 -8.04 -5.26 -0.69
CA LEU A 11 -7.13 -6.21 -0.06
C LEU A 11 -7.09 -6.04 1.44
N ASN A 12 -7.03 -7.17 2.13
CA ASN A 12 -6.72 -7.21 3.55
C ASN A 12 -5.30 -7.74 3.66
N GLY A 13 -4.48 -7.08 4.43
CA GLY A 13 -3.10 -7.52 4.58
C GLY A 13 -2.48 -7.01 5.86
N VAL A 14 -1.34 -7.59 6.20
CA VAL A 14 -0.56 -7.18 7.36
C VAL A 14 0.59 -6.31 6.88
N VAL A 15 0.76 -5.17 7.51
CA VAL A 15 1.85 -4.24 7.17
C VAL A 15 3.18 -4.91 7.51
N LYS A 16 4.07 -4.97 6.53
CA LYS A 16 5.37 -5.64 6.68
C LYS A 16 6.41 -4.75 7.34
N ARG A 17 6.32 -3.47 7.10
CA ARG A 17 7.19 -2.49 7.72
C ARG A 17 6.45 -1.16 7.82
N ASP A 18 6.91 -0.30 8.71
CA ASP A 18 6.28 0.99 8.89
C ASP A 18 6.25 1.77 7.59
N ALA A 19 5.17 2.53 7.42
CA ALA A 19 5.05 3.39 6.26
C ALA A 19 6.08 4.52 6.33
N GLU A 20 6.67 4.83 5.19
CA GLU A 20 7.65 5.90 5.08
C GLU A 20 7.17 6.94 4.09
N ALA A 21 7.16 8.20 4.54
CA ALA A 21 6.85 9.30 3.67
C ALA A 21 8.11 9.71 2.91
N ARG A 22 7.98 9.91 1.61
CA ARG A 22 9.07 10.42 0.80
C ARG A 22 8.60 11.64 0.03
N ARG A 23 9.51 12.56 -0.16
CA ARG A 23 9.23 13.77 -0.92
C ARG A 23 9.68 13.54 -2.36
N VAL A 24 8.73 13.65 -3.27
CA VAL A 24 9.02 13.47 -4.68
C VAL A 24 9.42 14.78 -5.33
N ARG A 25 8.74 15.84 -4.95
CA ARG A 25 9.04 17.19 -5.38
C ARG A 25 8.38 18.14 -4.39
N GLU A 26 8.65 19.42 -4.54
CA GLU A 26 8.06 20.41 -3.66
C GLU A 26 6.54 20.30 -3.66
N GLY A 27 5.98 20.18 -2.48
CA GLY A 27 4.55 20.05 -2.28
C GLY A 27 3.96 18.68 -2.56
N LEU A 28 4.77 17.72 -3.00
CA LEU A 28 4.28 16.37 -3.26
C LEU A 28 5.01 15.35 -2.40
N HIS A 29 4.26 14.75 -1.49
CA HIS A 29 4.73 13.65 -0.67
C HIS A 29 3.98 12.38 -1.04
N ILE A 30 4.68 11.28 -0.97
CA ILE A 30 4.10 9.95 -1.18
C ILE A 30 4.48 9.12 0.03
N MET A 31 3.52 8.38 0.55
CA MET A 31 3.80 7.45 1.64
C MET A 31 3.82 6.04 1.07
N ASP A 32 4.95 5.38 1.21
CA ASP A 32 5.15 4.02 0.72
C ASP A 32 5.02 3.04 1.88
N PHE A 33 4.33 1.94 1.64
CA PHE A 33 4.31 0.84 2.58
C PHE A 33 4.06 -0.47 1.83
N THR A 34 4.31 -1.58 2.49
CA THR A 34 4.15 -2.90 1.90
C THR A 34 3.23 -3.72 2.79
N ILE A 35 2.27 -4.39 2.20
CA ILE A 35 1.41 -5.31 2.92
C ILE A 35 1.65 -6.74 2.44
N VAL A 36 1.37 -7.69 3.31
CA VAL A 36 1.43 -9.12 2.98
C VAL A 36 0.01 -9.63 3.00
N VAL A 37 -0.43 -10.19 1.89
CA VAL A 37 -1.77 -10.74 1.75
C VAL A 37 -1.72 -12.25 1.57
N GLY A 38 -2.75 -12.94 2.04
CA GLY A 38 -2.89 -14.37 1.83
C GLY A 38 -1.90 -15.24 2.60
N ALA A 39 -1.25 -14.67 3.62
CA ALA A 39 -0.35 -15.46 4.46
C ALA A 39 -1.17 -16.35 5.40
N GLU A 40 -0.88 -17.62 5.35
CA GLU A 40 -1.53 -18.62 6.21
C GLU A 40 -0.48 -19.59 6.71
N GLU A 41 -0.84 -20.38 7.70
CA GLU A 41 0.05 -21.42 8.20
C GLU A 41 0.48 -22.34 7.06
N GLY A 42 1.77 -22.45 6.85
CA GLY A 42 2.33 -23.25 5.77
C GLY A 42 2.34 -22.58 4.41
N ARG A 43 1.85 -21.34 4.32
CA ARG A 43 1.84 -20.58 3.07
C ARG A 43 2.51 -19.24 3.25
N ARG A 44 3.30 -18.89 2.26
CA ARG A 44 3.86 -17.54 2.19
C ARG A 44 2.78 -16.60 1.65
N GLY A 45 2.74 -15.43 2.20
CA GLY A 45 1.91 -14.38 1.63
C GLY A 45 2.53 -13.75 0.40
N THR A 46 1.76 -12.90 -0.24
CA THR A 46 2.22 -12.11 -1.37
C THR A 46 2.49 -10.69 -0.87
N TYR A 47 3.67 -10.19 -1.18
CA TYR A 47 4.07 -8.83 -0.81
C TYR A 47 3.57 -7.86 -1.86
N ILE A 48 2.87 -6.85 -1.43
CA ILE A 48 2.27 -5.87 -2.32
C ILE A 48 2.66 -4.48 -1.87
N ASP A 49 3.29 -3.74 -2.78
CA ASP A 49 3.69 -2.36 -2.52
C ASP A 49 2.51 -1.43 -2.72
N CYS A 50 2.38 -0.48 -1.82
CA CYS A 50 1.29 0.50 -1.82
C CYS A 50 1.86 1.90 -1.75
N GLU A 51 1.16 2.85 -2.39
CA GLU A 51 1.49 4.27 -2.34
C GLU A 51 0.25 5.07 -1.97
N ALA A 52 0.39 5.96 -1.00
CA ALA A 52 -0.68 6.86 -0.61
C ALA A 52 -0.27 8.30 -0.93
N TYR A 53 -1.20 9.07 -1.45
CA TYR A 53 -0.97 10.45 -1.89
C TYR A 53 -1.92 11.40 -1.19
N GLY A 54 -1.47 12.63 -1.01
CA GLY A 54 -2.35 13.71 -0.58
C GLY A 54 -3.05 13.45 0.75
N PRO A 55 -4.35 13.72 0.83
CA PRO A 55 -5.10 13.56 2.09
C PRO A 55 -5.06 12.14 2.67
N ILE A 56 -4.86 11.14 1.83
CA ILE A 56 -4.77 9.75 2.32
C ILE A 56 -3.55 9.56 3.22
N ILE A 57 -2.51 10.35 3.02
CA ILE A 57 -1.31 10.28 3.87
C ILE A 57 -1.67 10.58 5.31
N GLU A 58 -2.51 11.58 5.55
CA GLU A 58 -2.91 11.96 6.91
C GLU A 58 -3.71 10.84 7.57
N VAL A 59 -4.57 10.19 6.82
CA VAL A 59 -5.35 9.05 7.32
C VAL A 59 -4.45 7.86 7.59
N THR A 60 -3.47 7.66 6.72
CA THR A 60 -2.55 6.51 6.81
C THR A 60 -1.55 6.68 7.94
N GLU A 61 -1.11 7.90 8.16
CA GLU A 61 -0.13 8.21 9.19
C GLU A 61 -0.67 7.84 10.56
N GLY A 62 0.07 7.03 11.28
CA GLY A 62 -0.36 6.56 12.59
C GLY A 62 -1.14 5.25 12.57
N TYR A 63 -1.58 4.82 11.40
CA TYR A 63 -2.28 3.54 11.28
C TYR A 63 -1.42 2.46 10.63
N VAL A 64 -0.46 2.86 9.83
CA VAL A 64 0.30 1.91 9.02
C VAL A 64 1.63 1.63 9.67
N GLU A 65 1.60 0.77 10.68
CA GLU A 65 2.78 0.32 11.39
C GLU A 65 2.97 -1.18 11.18
N GLU A 66 4.20 -1.64 11.25
CA GLU A 66 4.51 -3.06 11.08
C GLU A 66 3.66 -3.91 12.00
N GLY A 67 3.06 -4.94 11.42
CA GLY A 67 2.23 -5.88 12.15
C GLY A 67 0.75 -5.53 12.18
N GLU A 68 0.38 -4.33 11.75
CA GLU A 68 -1.02 -3.91 11.71
C GLU A 68 -1.78 -4.60 10.58
N LEU A 69 -2.99 -5.02 10.88
CA LEU A 69 -3.89 -5.56 9.87
C LEU A 69 -4.68 -4.41 9.27
N VAL A 70 -4.58 -4.24 7.98
CA VAL A 70 -5.24 -3.14 7.28
C VAL A 70 -6.08 -3.64 6.11
N THR A 71 -7.09 -2.87 5.78
CA THR A 71 -7.88 -3.05 4.56
C THR A 71 -7.55 -1.88 3.64
N VAL A 72 -7.10 -2.20 2.44
CA VAL A 72 -6.74 -1.21 1.43
C VAL A 72 -7.67 -1.32 0.25
N GLU A 73 -8.25 -0.21 -0.16
CA GLU A 73 -8.98 -0.11 -1.41
C GLU A 73 -8.26 0.88 -2.30
N GLY A 74 -8.13 0.53 -3.56
CA GLY A 74 -7.40 1.38 -4.48
C GLY A 74 -7.42 0.82 -5.89
N HIS A 75 -6.39 1.16 -6.63
CA HIS A 75 -6.25 0.73 -8.01
C HIS A 75 -4.78 0.50 -8.32
N PHE A 76 -4.52 -0.27 -9.35
CA PHE A 76 -3.15 -0.51 -9.79
C PHE A 76 -2.60 0.71 -10.48
N GLY A 77 -1.40 1.10 -10.07
CA GLY A 77 -0.60 2.09 -10.76
C GLY A 77 0.67 1.46 -11.28
N PHE A 78 1.47 2.26 -11.92
CA PHE A 78 2.74 1.84 -12.49
C PHE A 78 3.83 2.75 -11.94
N ARG A 79 4.92 2.14 -11.51
CA ARG A 79 6.05 2.87 -10.98
C ARG A 79 7.31 2.45 -11.74
N THR A 80 8.15 3.41 -12.05
CA THR A 80 9.46 3.13 -12.65
C THR A 80 10.54 3.68 -11.74
N TRP A 81 11.66 3.00 -11.70
CA TRP A 81 12.81 3.46 -10.93
C TRP A 81 14.08 2.94 -11.59
N THR A 82 15.20 3.52 -11.21
CA THR A 82 16.51 3.06 -11.66
C THR A 82 17.18 2.36 -10.48
N ASP A 83 17.57 1.11 -10.67
CA ASP A 83 18.21 0.35 -9.60
C ASP A 83 19.65 0.79 -9.39
N PRO A 84 20.32 0.30 -8.33
CA PRO A 84 21.71 0.69 -8.06
C PRO A 84 22.69 0.37 -9.17
N ASN A 85 22.35 -0.55 -10.07
CA ASN A 85 23.20 -0.92 -11.21
C ASN A 85 22.91 -0.05 -12.44
N GLY A 86 22.02 0.93 -12.32
CA GLY A 86 21.67 1.80 -13.43
C GLY A 86 20.64 1.21 -14.38
N VAL A 87 20.06 0.07 -14.05
CA VAL A 87 19.05 -0.57 -14.89
C VAL A 87 17.67 0.00 -14.58
N ARG A 88 16.97 0.36 -15.63
CA ARG A 88 15.59 0.86 -15.50
C ARG A 88 14.66 -0.30 -15.17
N ARG A 89 13.90 -0.12 -14.10
CA ARG A 89 12.94 -1.11 -13.63
C ARG A 89 11.54 -0.52 -13.61
N SER A 90 10.55 -1.37 -13.69
CA SER A 90 9.17 -0.96 -13.56
C SER A 90 8.39 -2.04 -12.83
N GLY A 91 7.27 -1.64 -12.22
CA GLY A 91 6.42 -2.56 -11.50
C GLY A 91 5.08 -1.94 -11.19
N ARG A 92 4.17 -2.81 -10.80
CA ARG A 92 2.85 -2.38 -10.35
C ARG A 92 2.89 -2.03 -8.89
N VAL A 93 2.07 -1.07 -8.54
CA VAL A 93 1.89 -0.64 -7.16
C VAL A 93 0.40 -0.40 -6.98
N ILE A 94 -0.08 -0.55 -5.74
CA ILE A 94 -1.45 -0.18 -5.43
C ILE A 94 -1.47 1.29 -5.03
N ILE A 95 -2.22 2.09 -5.76
CA ILE A 95 -2.48 3.48 -5.37
C ILE A 95 -3.66 3.43 -4.42
N VAL A 96 -3.46 3.88 -3.20
CA VAL A 96 -4.44 3.77 -2.12
C VAL A 96 -5.48 4.86 -2.24
N ASP A 97 -6.74 4.48 -2.37
CA ASP A 97 -7.86 5.40 -2.36
C ASP A 97 -8.47 5.48 -0.96
N GLU A 98 -8.51 4.36 -0.25
CA GLU A 98 -8.99 4.29 1.12
C GLU A 98 -8.20 3.24 1.89
N ILE A 99 -8.01 3.50 3.16
CA ILE A 99 -7.35 2.54 4.05
C ILE A 99 -8.04 2.57 5.40
N GLU A 100 -8.21 1.38 5.97
CA GLU A 100 -8.74 1.22 7.31
C GLU A 100 -7.83 0.27 8.08
N CYS A 101 -7.56 0.61 9.32
CA CYS A 101 -6.87 -0.27 10.23
C CYS A 101 -7.93 -1.10 10.94
N GLU A 102 -7.77 -2.40 10.92
CA GLU A 102 -8.70 -3.27 11.62
C GLU A 102 -8.34 -3.32 13.08
N GLU A 103 -9.28 -2.89 13.91
CA GLU A 103 -9.08 -2.93 15.35
C GLU A 103 -9.33 -4.33 15.87
N GLU A 104 -8.40 -4.83 16.66
CA GLU A 104 -8.66 -6.03 17.40
C GLU A 104 -9.48 -5.66 18.61
N TYR A 105 -10.59 -6.35 18.76
CA TYR A 105 -11.34 -6.25 19.99
C TYR A 105 -10.63 -7.05 21.05
N VAL A 106 -10.09 -6.32 22.00
CA VAL A 106 -9.54 -6.95 23.19
C VAL A 106 -10.54 -6.69 24.30
N ASP A 107 -11.16 -7.72 24.75
CA ASP A 107 -12.06 -7.62 25.89
C ASP A 107 -11.25 -7.50 27.17
#